data_19e925a2ef0f8624bf57d0b670fa97d6
#
_entry.id   19e925a2ef0f8624bf57d0b670fa97d6
#
_cell.length_a   1.000
_cell.length_b   1.000
_cell.length_c   1.000
_cell.angle_alpha   90.00
_cell.angle_beta   90.00
_cell.angle_gamma   90.00
#
_symmetry.space_group_name_H-M   'P 1'
#
loop_
_entity.id
_entity.type
_entity.pdbx_description
1 polymer ?
#
loop_
_entity_poly.entity_id
_entity_poly.type
_entity_poly.pdbx_seq_one_letter_code
_entity_poly.pdbx_strand_id
1 'polypeptide(L)'
;MEELISVIVPIYKVEAYLERCIGSIVNQTYKNLEIILVDDGSPDSCPDICDAWKEKDDRIKVIHKKNGGLSDARNAGMQIMAGTYISYIDSDDWVANDMYEKMMYAIKKNDADICECQFEKTAGIVKSNKEQQTDKVTILKKEEALKAVVEEKINPVVWNKIYKREIVDQLYFEKGKYNEDEFWTYQAVERAEKIVQIEDVGYYYFFREDSIINETYNIRRLDALEARYQRMKYLEKYPEIYGVAKRQLVFNCIYHYQKGLRFLSGSDLKTLKSKVKAIYKDISIDKND
;
A
#
# COMPACT_ATOMS: atom_id res chain seq x y z
N MET A 1 -24.31 15.50 0.48
CA MET A 1 -23.89 14.71 -0.70
C MET A 1 -22.81 13.76 -0.22
N GLU A 2 -22.73 12.57 -0.79
CA GLU A 2 -21.64 11.65 -0.53
C GLU A 2 -20.33 12.20 -1.12
N GLU A 3 -19.23 12.01 -0.40
CA GLU A 3 -17.90 12.44 -0.84
C GLU A 3 -17.40 11.54 -1.99
N LEU A 4 -16.72 12.10 -2.98
CA LEU A 4 -16.16 11.33 -4.10
C LEU A 4 -14.90 10.59 -3.67
N ILE A 5 -14.83 9.28 -3.95
CA ILE A 5 -13.63 8.45 -3.78
C ILE A 5 -13.02 8.19 -5.15
N SER A 6 -11.76 8.58 -5.37
CA SER A 6 -10.97 8.12 -6.52
C SER A 6 -10.27 6.81 -6.18
N VAL A 7 -10.62 5.75 -6.90
CA VAL A 7 -10.04 4.41 -6.77
C VAL A 7 -9.03 4.22 -7.89
N ILE A 8 -7.75 4.15 -7.55
CA ILE A 8 -6.64 3.99 -8.51
C ILE A 8 -6.25 2.52 -8.59
N VAL A 9 -6.32 1.94 -9.79
CA VAL A 9 -6.01 0.53 -10.05
C VAL A 9 -4.85 0.46 -11.04
N PRO A 10 -3.63 0.18 -10.59
CA PRO A 10 -2.48 -0.07 -11.47
C PRO A 10 -2.59 -1.47 -12.08
N ILE A 11 -2.40 -1.58 -13.41
CA ILE A 11 -2.66 -2.80 -14.17
C ILE A 11 -1.43 -3.16 -15.00
N TYR A 12 -0.93 -4.41 -14.85
CA TYR A 12 0.11 -4.96 -15.71
C TYR A 12 0.13 -6.49 -15.67
N LYS A 13 -0.17 -7.13 -16.82
CA LYS A 13 -0.15 -8.61 -16.99
C LYS A 13 -1.04 -9.36 -15.99
N VAL A 14 -2.30 -8.98 -15.89
CA VAL A 14 -3.27 -9.54 -14.94
C VAL A 14 -4.62 -9.88 -15.59
N GLU A 15 -4.66 -10.16 -16.89
CA GLU A 15 -5.90 -10.42 -17.65
C GLU A 15 -6.82 -11.46 -17.00
N ALA A 16 -6.23 -12.50 -16.35
CA ALA A 16 -6.99 -13.56 -15.69
C ALA A 16 -7.74 -13.11 -14.43
N TYR A 17 -7.39 -11.95 -13.86
CA TYR A 17 -7.91 -11.46 -12.57
C TYR A 17 -8.66 -10.14 -12.69
N LEU A 18 -8.38 -9.37 -13.72
CA LEU A 18 -8.79 -7.97 -13.88
C LEU A 18 -10.31 -7.79 -13.89
N GLU A 19 -11.05 -8.67 -14.54
CA GLU A 19 -12.53 -8.65 -14.57
C GLU A 19 -13.12 -8.75 -13.15
N ARG A 20 -12.58 -9.62 -12.31
CA ARG A 20 -13.01 -9.78 -10.91
C ARG A 20 -12.71 -8.53 -10.10
N CYS A 21 -11.51 -7.99 -10.25
CA CYS A 21 -11.07 -6.77 -9.56
C CYS A 21 -12.01 -5.61 -9.88
N ILE A 22 -12.15 -5.26 -11.16
CA ILE A 22 -13.00 -4.12 -11.60
C ILE A 22 -14.45 -4.36 -11.19
N GLY A 23 -14.98 -5.57 -11.41
CA GLY A 23 -16.33 -5.94 -11.02
C GLY A 23 -16.61 -5.73 -9.52
N SER A 24 -15.64 -6.02 -8.65
CA SER A 24 -15.79 -5.81 -7.20
C SER A 24 -15.84 -4.33 -6.81
N ILE A 25 -15.17 -3.45 -7.57
CA ILE A 25 -15.18 -1.99 -7.35
C ILE A 25 -16.46 -1.37 -7.89
N VAL A 26 -16.89 -1.75 -9.09
CA VAL A 26 -18.12 -1.25 -9.75
C VAL A 26 -19.36 -1.59 -8.92
N ASN A 27 -19.38 -2.77 -8.30
CA ASN A 27 -20.50 -3.27 -7.51
C ASN A 27 -20.51 -2.81 -6.05
N GLN A 28 -19.66 -1.87 -5.64
CA GLN A 28 -19.68 -1.32 -4.29
C GLN A 28 -21.05 -0.72 -3.93
N THR A 29 -21.46 -0.86 -2.65
CA THR A 29 -22.66 -0.21 -2.11
C THR A 29 -22.52 1.31 -2.11
N TYR A 30 -21.33 1.83 -1.82
CA TYR A 30 -20.97 3.23 -1.97
C TYR A 30 -20.86 3.61 -3.46
N LYS A 31 -21.73 4.51 -3.94
CA LYS A 31 -21.88 4.76 -5.40
C LYS A 31 -21.03 5.92 -5.93
N ASN A 32 -20.67 6.88 -5.09
CA ASN A 32 -19.94 8.06 -5.55
C ASN A 32 -18.43 7.77 -5.72
N LEU A 33 -18.12 7.01 -6.74
CA LEU A 33 -16.77 6.56 -7.09
C LEU A 33 -16.32 7.15 -8.42
N GLU A 34 -15.03 7.45 -8.51
CA GLU A 34 -14.25 7.64 -9.72
C GLU A 34 -13.25 6.49 -9.79
N ILE A 35 -13.31 5.66 -10.82
CA ILE A 35 -12.47 4.47 -10.95
C ILE A 35 -11.43 4.74 -12.03
N ILE A 36 -10.15 4.78 -11.66
CA ILE A 36 -9.04 5.12 -12.54
C ILE A 36 -8.22 3.87 -12.82
N LEU A 37 -8.46 3.26 -13.98
CA LEU A 37 -7.72 2.09 -14.47
C LEU A 37 -6.45 2.58 -15.17
N VAL A 38 -5.28 2.20 -14.67
CA VAL A 38 -3.99 2.60 -15.26
C VAL A 38 -3.30 1.38 -15.82
N ASP A 39 -3.48 1.13 -17.11
CA ASP A 39 -2.75 0.11 -17.85
C ASP A 39 -1.30 0.57 -18.09
N ASP A 40 -0.37 -0.07 -17.43
CA ASP A 40 1.07 0.22 -17.50
C ASP A 40 1.74 -0.51 -18.68
N GLY A 41 1.10 -0.47 -19.85
CA GLY A 41 1.62 -1.06 -21.09
C GLY A 41 1.59 -2.59 -21.05
N SER A 42 0.48 -3.18 -20.63
CA SER A 42 0.27 -4.62 -20.58
C SER A 42 0.33 -5.22 -22.00
N PRO A 43 1.07 -6.32 -22.19
CA PRO A 43 1.16 -7.01 -23.49
C PRO A 43 0.07 -8.07 -23.70
N ASP A 44 -0.78 -8.31 -22.69
CA ASP A 44 -1.94 -9.22 -22.68
C ASP A 44 -3.25 -8.48 -22.99
N SER A 45 -4.40 -9.08 -22.70
CA SER A 45 -5.72 -8.51 -22.99
C SER A 45 -6.17 -7.42 -21.99
N CYS A 46 -5.34 -7.02 -21.02
CA CYS A 46 -5.71 -5.98 -20.05
C CYS A 46 -6.18 -4.66 -20.69
N PRO A 47 -5.53 -4.11 -21.75
CA PRO A 47 -5.99 -2.87 -22.38
C PRO A 47 -7.45 -2.98 -22.90
N ASP A 48 -7.77 -4.06 -23.62
CA ASP A 48 -9.09 -4.30 -24.17
C ASP A 48 -10.16 -4.46 -23.05
N ILE A 49 -9.81 -5.13 -21.96
CA ILE A 49 -10.68 -5.27 -20.79
C ILE A 49 -10.97 -3.89 -20.16
N CYS A 50 -9.95 -3.03 -20.00
CA CYS A 50 -10.13 -1.69 -19.48
C CYS A 50 -11.08 -0.85 -20.33
N ASP A 51 -10.90 -0.86 -21.64
CA ASP A 51 -11.75 -0.10 -22.56
C ASP A 51 -13.18 -0.63 -22.58
N ALA A 52 -13.37 -1.96 -22.55
CA ALA A 52 -14.70 -2.57 -22.48
C ALA A 52 -15.43 -2.20 -21.16
N TRP A 53 -14.73 -2.03 -20.04
CA TRP A 53 -15.33 -1.56 -18.79
C TRP A 53 -15.66 -0.08 -18.80
N LYS A 54 -14.83 0.75 -19.43
CA LYS A 54 -15.09 2.18 -19.61
C LYS A 54 -16.35 2.44 -20.45
N GLU A 55 -16.63 1.60 -21.44
CA GLU A 55 -17.87 1.69 -22.23
C GLU A 55 -19.13 1.29 -21.42
N LYS A 56 -18.97 0.47 -20.36
CA LYS A 56 -20.07 -0.02 -19.53
C LYS A 56 -20.41 0.87 -18.33
N ASP A 57 -19.45 1.67 -17.83
CA ASP A 57 -19.61 2.45 -16.60
C ASP A 57 -18.91 3.82 -16.72
N ASP A 58 -19.70 4.89 -16.75
CA ASP A 58 -19.23 6.28 -16.92
C ASP A 58 -18.31 6.77 -15.76
N ARG A 59 -18.28 6.06 -14.63
CA ARG A 59 -17.38 6.35 -13.51
C ARG A 59 -15.94 5.95 -13.80
N ILE A 60 -15.70 5.16 -14.86
CA ILE A 60 -14.40 4.59 -15.20
C ILE A 60 -13.62 5.54 -16.12
N LYS A 61 -12.40 5.84 -15.73
CA LYS A 61 -11.38 6.51 -16.55
C LYS A 61 -10.25 5.55 -16.83
N VAL A 62 -9.75 5.51 -18.06
CA VAL A 62 -8.63 4.63 -18.45
C VAL A 62 -7.44 5.47 -18.87
N ILE A 63 -6.26 5.07 -18.41
CA ILE A 63 -4.97 5.59 -18.85
C ILE A 63 -4.18 4.42 -19.42
N HIS A 64 -3.83 4.47 -20.71
CA HIS A 64 -2.83 3.59 -21.31
C HIS A 64 -1.49 4.32 -21.37
N LYS A 65 -0.45 3.71 -20.81
CA LYS A 65 0.88 4.32 -20.80
C LYS A 65 1.98 3.29 -21.10
N LYS A 66 3.16 3.76 -21.47
CA LYS A 66 4.33 2.90 -21.57
C LYS A 66 4.70 2.37 -20.18
N ASN A 67 5.07 1.09 -20.09
CA ASN A 67 5.45 0.46 -18.83
C ASN A 67 6.54 1.27 -18.09
N GLY A 68 6.23 1.60 -16.85
CA GLY A 68 7.08 2.36 -15.93
C GLY A 68 7.11 1.74 -14.53
N GLY A 69 6.37 0.64 -14.32
CA GLY A 69 6.26 -0.08 -13.05
C GLY A 69 5.16 0.46 -12.12
N LEU A 70 4.89 -0.30 -11.07
CA LEU A 70 3.77 -0.10 -10.14
C LEU A 70 3.67 1.33 -9.59
N SER A 71 4.78 1.88 -9.09
CA SER A 71 4.86 3.26 -8.60
C SER A 71 4.46 4.29 -9.66
N ASP A 72 4.94 4.10 -10.90
CA ASP A 72 4.65 5.01 -11.99
C ASP A 72 3.20 4.95 -12.43
N ALA A 73 2.59 3.76 -12.42
CA ALA A 73 1.16 3.58 -12.67
C ALA A 73 0.30 4.26 -11.60
N ARG A 74 0.59 4.04 -10.30
CA ARG A 74 -0.13 4.73 -9.22
C ARG A 74 0.02 6.26 -9.32
N ASN A 75 1.22 6.76 -9.59
CA ASN A 75 1.47 8.18 -9.78
C ASN A 75 0.70 8.77 -10.97
N ALA A 76 0.56 8.04 -12.06
CA ALA A 76 -0.24 8.47 -13.21
C ALA A 76 -1.73 8.60 -12.84
N GLY A 77 -2.28 7.65 -12.08
CA GLY A 77 -3.65 7.76 -11.54
C GLY A 77 -3.83 8.97 -10.62
N MET A 78 -2.85 9.25 -9.76
CA MET A 78 -2.88 10.41 -8.86
C MET A 78 -2.92 11.75 -9.61
N GLN A 79 -2.38 11.84 -10.81
CA GLN A 79 -2.38 13.08 -11.59
C GLN A 79 -3.77 13.50 -12.07
N ILE A 80 -4.71 12.56 -12.20
CA ILE A 80 -6.06 12.82 -12.72
C ILE A 80 -7.18 12.61 -11.70
N MET A 81 -6.85 12.20 -10.48
CA MET A 81 -7.82 11.98 -9.40
C MET A 81 -8.57 13.28 -9.06
N ALA A 82 -9.88 13.21 -8.93
CA ALA A 82 -10.75 14.34 -8.59
C ALA A 82 -11.43 14.17 -7.22
N GLY A 83 -11.39 12.98 -6.64
CA GLY A 83 -12.02 12.65 -5.37
C GLY A 83 -11.47 13.43 -4.18
N THR A 84 -12.30 13.63 -3.17
CA THR A 84 -11.92 14.16 -1.85
C THR A 84 -11.27 13.07 -1.00
N TYR A 85 -11.48 11.81 -1.38
CA TYR A 85 -10.82 10.63 -0.81
C TYR A 85 -10.18 9.80 -1.89
N ILE A 86 -9.08 9.13 -1.55
CA ILE A 86 -8.27 8.32 -2.48
C ILE A 86 -8.12 6.91 -1.91
N SER A 87 -8.25 5.92 -2.77
CA SER A 87 -7.95 4.51 -2.48
C SER A 87 -7.13 3.90 -3.60
N TYR A 88 -6.35 2.89 -3.27
CA TYR A 88 -5.56 2.10 -4.22
C TYR A 88 -6.02 0.64 -4.14
N ILE A 89 -6.15 -0.05 -5.27
CA ILE A 89 -6.50 -1.47 -5.33
C ILE A 89 -5.53 -2.15 -6.30
N ASP A 90 -4.89 -3.21 -5.87
CA ASP A 90 -4.05 -4.01 -6.76
C ASP A 90 -4.91 -4.89 -7.67
N SER A 91 -4.59 -4.94 -8.96
CA SER A 91 -5.48 -5.44 -10.02
C SER A 91 -5.67 -6.96 -10.06
N ASP A 92 -4.94 -7.72 -9.26
CA ASP A 92 -5.12 -9.17 -9.06
C ASP A 92 -6.00 -9.52 -7.85
N ASP A 93 -6.34 -8.51 -7.03
CA ASP A 93 -7.14 -8.63 -5.81
C ASP A 93 -8.61 -8.24 -6.05
N TRP A 94 -9.44 -8.28 -5.00
CA TRP A 94 -10.81 -7.76 -5.01
C TRP A 94 -11.25 -7.29 -3.62
N VAL A 95 -12.38 -6.60 -3.58
CA VAL A 95 -12.88 -5.97 -2.35
C VAL A 95 -14.29 -6.43 -1.99
N ALA A 96 -14.63 -6.39 -0.69
CA ALA A 96 -15.97 -6.65 -0.22
C ALA A 96 -16.94 -5.58 -0.73
N ASN A 97 -18.17 -5.95 -1.06
CA ASN A 97 -19.14 -5.05 -1.68
C ASN A 97 -19.48 -3.79 -0.85
N ASP A 98 -19.27 -3.83 0.44
CA ASP A 98 -19.59 -2.77 1.40
C ASP A 98 -18.33 -2.11 2.00
N MET A 99 -17.14 -2.41 1.47
CA MET A 99 -15.87 -1.90 2.00
C MET A 99 -15.87 -0.38 2.10
N TYR A 100 -16.15 0.31 1.01
CA TYR A 100 -16.09 1.78 0.99
C TYR A 100 -17.18 2.43 1.85
N GLU A 101 -18.37 1.85 1.91
CA GLU A 101 -19.46 2.35 2.78
C GLU A 101 -19.05 2.29 4.25
N LYS A 102 -18.51 1.17 4.72
CA LYS A 102 -18.06 0.98 6.10
C LYS A 102 -16.88 1.89 6.44
N MET A 103 -15.91 1.98 5.55
CA MET A 103 -14.72 2.82 5.77
C MET A 103 -15.09 4.31 5.81
N MET A 104 -15.95 4.78 4.91
CA MET A 104 -16.43 6.17 4.89
C MET A 104 -17.31 6.49 6.10
N TYR A 105 -18.13 5.55 6.55
CA TYR A 105 -18.88 5.69 7.81
C TYR A 105 -17.92 5.89 9.01
N ALA A 106 -16.88 5.05 9.10
CA ALA A 106 -15.88 5.14 10.16
C ALA A 106 -15.10 6.47 10.11
N ILE A 107 -14.69 6.93 8.92
CA ILE A 107 -14.05 8.23 8.72
C ILE A 107 -14.93 9.36 9.22
N LYS A 108 -16.18 9.42 8.76
CA LYS A 108 -17.11 10.52 9.11
C LYS A 108 -17.48 10.52 10.59
N LYS A 109 -17.76 9.35 11.16
CA LYS A 109 -18.12 9.21 12.59
C LYS A 109 -17.00 9.66 13.52
N ASN A 110 -15.74 9.44 13.14
CA ASN A 110 -14.59 9.70 14.01
C ASN A 110 -13.80 10.96 13.59
N ASP A 111 -14.20 11.63 12.52
CA ASP A 111 -13.46 12.76 11.92
C ASP A 111 -11.99 12.37 11.70
N ALA A 112 -11.78 11.25 10.96
CA ALA A 112 -10.49 10.71 10.69
C ALA A 112 -10.01 11.08 9.27
N ASP A 113 -8.68 11.08 9.07
CA ASP A 113 -8.05 11.41 7.80
C ASP A 113 -7.74 10.18 6.97
N ILE A 114 -7.54 9.05 7.65
CA ILE A 114 -7.26 7.74 7.04
C ILE A 114 -8.14 6.70 7.72
N CYS A 115 -8.69 5.78 6.93
CA CYS A 115 -9.30 4.55 7.43
C CYS A 115 -8.56 3.34 6.87
N GLU A 116 -8.26 2.37 7.74
CA GLU A 116 -7.71 1.07 7.38
C GLU A 116 -8.72 -0.04 7.72
N CYS A 117 -8.97 -0.95 6.77
CA CYS A 117 -9.75 -2.17 7.01
C CYS A 117 -8.84 -3.39 7.12
N GLN A 118 -9.38 -4.49 7.66
CA GLN A 118 -8.70 -5.78 7.64
C GLN A 118 -8.70 -6.40 6.24
N PHE A 119 -7.77 -7.32 6.01
CA PHE A 119 -7.72 -8.09 4.79
C PHE A 119 -7.58 -9.58 5.05
N GLU A 120 -8.04 -10.39 4.12
CA GLU A 120 -7.90 -11.84 4.14
C GLU A 120 -7.05 -12.32 2.95
N LYS A 121 -6.07 -13.19 3.23
CA LYS A 121 -5.32 -13.89 2.18
C LYS A 121 -6.11 -15.10 1.71
N THR A 122 -6.35 -15.18 0.41
CA THR A 122 -7.21 -16.23 -0.14
C THR A 122 -6.69 -16.78 -1.46
N ALA A 123 -6.97 -18.05 -1.72
CA ALA A 123 -6.72 -18.72 -3.01
C ALA A 123 -7.93 -18.64 -3.97
N GLY A 124 -8.89 -17.71 -3.72
CA GLY A 124 -10.06 -17.48 -4.57
C GLY A 124 -11.39 -17.97 -4.00
N ILE A 125 -11.41 -18.69 -2.90
CA ILE A 125 -12.63 -19.11 -2.20
C ILE A 125 -12.76 -18.26 -0.94
N VAL A 126 -13.61 -17.26 -0.99
CA VAL A 126 -14.02 -16.52 0.21
C VAL A 126 -15.19 -17.26 0.84
N LYS A 127 -14.99 -17.73 2.05
CA LYS A 127 -16.12 -18.13 2.89
C LYS A 127 -16.84 -16.82 3.23
N SER A 128 -18.04 -16.63 2.69
CA SER A 128 -18.88 -15.47 3.04
C SER A 128 -19.04 -15.45 4.56
N ASN A 129 -18.23 -14.68 5.24
CA ASN A 129 -18.48 -14.36 6.64
C ASN A 129 -19.70 -13.45 6.62
N LYS A 130 -20.86 -14.08 6.92
CA LYS A 130 -22.10 -13.34 7.17
C LYS A 130 -21.80 -12.28 8.23
N GLU A 131 -21.99 -11.01 7.83
CA GLU A 131 -22.43 -9.92 8.70
C GLU A 131 -21.96 -10.02 10.17
N GLN A 132 -20.70 -9.80 10.43
CA GLN A 132 -20.29 -9.19 11.68
C GLN A 132 -19.90 -7.76 11.37
N GLN A 133 -20.91 -6.88 11.29
CA GLN A 133 -20.66 -5.46 11.42
C GLN A 133 -20.13 -5.25 12.83
N THR A 134 -18.83 -5.18 12.97
CA THR A 134 -18.23 -4.88 14.27
C THR A 134 -18.16 -3.36 14.39
N ASP A 135 -18.95 -2.79 15.31
CA ASP A 135 -18.81 -1.38 15.70
C ASP A 135 -17.45 -1.07 16.36
N LYS A 136 -16.56 -2.04 16.36
CA LYS A 136 -15.27 -2.00 17.01
C LYS A 136 -14.27 -1.31 16.13
N VAL A 137 -13.82 -0.16 16.56
CA VAL A 137 -12.81 0.66 15.87
C VAL A 137 -11.66 0.98 16.80
N THR A 138 -10.45 1.04 16.27
CA THR A 138 -9.29 1.60 16.95
C THR A 138 -9.01 2.96 16.36
N ILE A 139 -8.93 3.98 17.23
CA ILE A 139 -8.61 5.35 16.83
C ILE A 139 -7.21 5.66 17.31
N LEU A 140 -6.36 6.11 16.40
CA LEU A 140 -4.97 6.45 16.65
C LEU A 140 -4.72 7.91 16.26
N LYS A 141 -4.14 8.68 17.18
CA LYS A 141 -3.61 10.01 16.86
C LYS A 141 -2.26 9.87 16.15
N LYS A 142 -1.79 10.93 15.52
CA LYS A 142 -0.56 10.98 14.71
C LYS A 142 0.61 10.17 15.28
N GLU A 143 1.06 10.45 16.49
CA GLU A 143 2.23 9.77 17.06
C GLU A 143 1.97 8.30 17.38
N GLU A 144 0.76 7.97 17.86
CA GLU A 144 0.32 6.59 18.07
C GLU A 144 0.31 5.81 16.76
N ALA A 145 -0.19 6.45 15.69
CA ALA A 145 -0.24 5.87 14.35
C ALA A 145 1.15 5.68 13.74
N LEU A 146 2.04 6.66 13.87
CA LEU A 146 3.43 6.53 13.44
C LEU A 146 4.16 5.40 14.17
N LYS A 147 3.95 5.29 15.48
CA LYS A 147 4.48 4.18 16.26
C LYS A 147 3.89 2.85 15.79
N ALA A 148 2.60 2.80 15.52
CA ALA A 148 1.91 1.62 15.00
C ALA A 148 2.43 1.18 13.61
N VAL A 149 2.79 2.13 12.72
CA VAL A 149 3.45 1.82 11.44
C VAL A 149 4.84 1.20 11.67
N VAL A 150 5.62 1.77 12.58
CA VAL A 150 6.95 1.22 12.91
C VAL A 150 6.82 -0.18 13.50
N GLU A 151 5.85 -0.41 14.39
CA GLU A 151 5.58 -1.69 15.04
C GLU A 151 4.79 -2.68 14.14
N GLU A 152 4.53 -2.33 12.88
CA GLU A 152 3.76 -3.13 11.89
C GLU A 152 2.32 -3.48 12.35
N LYS A 153 1.74 -2.66 13.25
CA LYS A 153 0.33 -2.72 13.66
C LYS A 153 -0.60 -2.00 12.68
N ILE A 154 -0.09 -0.96 12.01
CA ILE A 154 -0.63 -0.42 10.75
C ILE A 154 0.22 -1.05 9.65
N ASN A 155 -0.44 -1.75 8.74
CA ASN A 155 0.25 -2.39 7.63
C ASN A 155 0.77 -1.31 6.65
N PRO A 156 2.03 -1.39 6.16
CA PRO A 156 2.56 -0.41 5.20
C PRO A 156 1.85 -0.44 3.85
N VAL A 157 1.13 -1.52 3.50
CA VAL A 157 0.39 -1.61 2.23
C VAL A 157 -0.63 -0.48 2.06
N VAL A 158 -0.84 -0.04 0.83
CA VAL A 158 -1.72 1.10 0.55
C VAL A 158 -3.16 0.69 0.20
N TRP A 159 -3.36 -0.56 -0.21
CA TRP A 159 -4.58 -1.04 -0.86
C TRP A 159 -5.75 -1.34 0.11
N ASN A 160 -5.54 -1.47 1.41
CA ASN A 160 -6.60 -1.65 2.41
C ASN A 160 -6.99 -0.34 3.13
N LYS A 161 -6.72 0.80 2.49
CA LYS A 161 -6.91 2.12 3.10
C LYS A 161 -7.67 3.09 2.21
N ILE A 162 -8.36 4.02 2.86
CA ILE A 162 -8.86 5.25 2.24
C ILE A 162 -8.15 6.43 2.90
N TYR A 163 -7.73 7.38 2.10
CA TYR A 163 -7.00 8.58 2.51
C TYR A 163 -7.79 9.83 2.13
N LYS A 164 -7.89 10.84 3.01
CA LYS A 164 -8.26 12.19 2.55
C LYS A 164 -7.25 12.65 1.49
N ARG A 165 -7.72 13.31 0.43
CA ARG A 165 -6.87 13.79 -0.66
C ARG A 165 -5.72 14.66 -0.18
N GLU A 166 -5.97 15.58 0.76
CA GLU A 166 -4.95 16.49 1.32
C GLU A 166 -3.75 15.76 1.94
N ILE A 167 -3.96 14.54 2.45
CA ILE A 167 -2.89 13.70 3.02
C ILE A 167 -1.94 13.21 1.93
N VAL A 168 -2.47 12.86 0.75
CA VAL A 168 -1.71 12.21 -0.32
C VAL A 168 -1.33 13.16 -1.46
N ASP A 169 -1.87 14.38 -1.46
CA ASP A 169 -1.58 15.34 -2.52
C ASP A 169 -0.07 15.62 -2.60
N GLN A 170 0.48 15.53 -3.81
CA GLN A 170 1.92 15.66 -4.10
C GLN A 170 2.82 14.64 -3.35
N LEU A 171 2.28 13.58 -2.79
CA LEU A 171 3.04 12.50 -2.18
C LEU A 171 3.16 11.33 -3.17
N TYR A 172 4.15 11.40 -4.05
CA TYR A 172 4.35 10.41 -5.11
C TYR A 172 5.13 9.19 -4.62
N PHE A 173 4.82 8.02 -5.20
CA PHE A 173 5.58 6.79 -4.99
C PHE A 173 6.94 6.87 -5.69
N GLU A 174 8.00 6.40 -5.03
CA GLU A 174 9.33 6.30 -5.63
C GLU A 174 9.35 5.26 -6.76
N LYS A 175 9.77 5.68 -7.96
CA LYS A 175 9.81 4.80 -9.13
C LYS A 175 10.95 3.79 -9.05
N GLY A 176 10.70 2.57 -9.52
CA GLY A 176 11.72 1.52 -9.64
C GLY A 176 12.09 0.82 -8.34
N LYS A 177 11.40 1.12 -7.23
CA LYS A 177 11.61 0.49 -5.93
C LYS A 177 10.72 -0.75 -5.76
N TYR A 178 11.24 -1.76 -5.09
CA TYR A 178 10.44 -2.83 -4.48
C TYR A 178 9.97 -2.38 -3.10
N ASN A 179 8.76 -2.79 -2.71
CA ASN A 179 8.13 -2.35 -1.47
C ASN A 179 8.00 -0.82 -1.40
N GLU A 180 7.50 -0.23 -2.47
CA GLU A 180 7.30 1.22 -2.64
C GLU A 180 6.37 1.80 -1.57
N ASP A 181 5.47 0.99 -1.04
CA ASP A 181 4.57 1.29 0.06
C ASP A 181 5.32 1.56 1.39
N GLU A 182 6.40 0.84 1.67
CA GLU A 182 7.26 1.09 2.84
C GLU A 182 7.93 2.48 2.79
N PHE A 183 8.20 3.02 1.59
CA PHE A 183 8.72 4.38 1.42
C PHE A 183 7.63 5.45 1.56
N TRP A 184 6.38 5.11 1.29
CA TRP A 184 5.29 6.05 1.12
C TRP A 184 4.39 6.17 2.36
N THR A 185 3.96 5.04 2.93
CA THR A 185 2.88 5.00 3.93
C THR A 185 3.18 5.78 5.20
N TYR A 186 4.42 5.73 5.72
CA TYR A 186 4.75 6.49 6.93
C TYR A 186 4.67 8.01 6.71
N GLN A 187 4.91 8.49 5.50
CA GLN A 187 4.77 9.90 5.15
C GLN A 187 3.30 10.32 5.09
N ALA A 188 2.43 9.47 4.52
CA ALA A 188 1.00 9.70 4.53
C ALA A 188 0.44 9.70 5.97
N VAL A 189 0.87 8.76 6.81
CA VAL A 189 0.49 8.69 8.22
C VAL A 189 0.96 9.92 9.01
N GLU A 190 2.15 10.44 8.72
CA GLU A 190 2.68 11.63 9.39
C GLU A 190 1.89 12.91 9.05
N ARG A 191 1.30 12.98 7.87
CA ARG A 191 0.43 14.09 7.46
C ARG A 191 -0.97 14.03 8.09
N ALA A 192 -1.40 12.85 8.54
CA ALA A 192 -2.69 12.64 9.17
C ALA A 192 -2.69 13.07 10.64
N GLU A 193 -3.79 13.64 11.11
CA GLU A 193 -3.99 13.91 12.53
C GLU A 193 -4.67 12.74 13.24
N LYS A 194 -5.49 11.96 12.51
CA LYS A 194 -6.25 10.85 13.08
C LYS A 194 -6.45 9.73 12.07
N ILE A 195 -6.20 8.50 12.51
CA ILE A 195 -6.42 7.28 11.74
C ILE A 195 -7.44 6.42 12.47
N VAL A 196 -8.37 5.84 11.74
CA VAL A 196 -9.30 4.84 12.24
C VAL A 196 -9.04 3.49 11.59
N GLN A 197 -8.95 2.43 12.40
CA GLN A 197 -8.89 1.04 11.94
C GLN A 197 -10.22 0.35 12.26
N ILE A 198 -10.82 -0.33 11.28
CA ILE A 198 -12.02 -1.15 11.44
C ILE A 198 -11.65 -2.63 11.41
N GLU A 199 -12.35 -3.46 12.18
CA GLU A 199 -12.11 -4.91 12.23
C GLU A 199 -12.75 -5.68 11.06
N ASP A 200 -13.56 -5.00 10.23
CA ASP A 200 -14.19 -5.61 9.07
C ASP A 200 -13.15 -5.98 8.00
N VAL A 201 -13.28 -7.19 7.45
CA VAL A 201 -12.49 -7.61 6.29
C VAL A 201 -13.09 -6.96 5.04
N GLY A 202 -12.41 -5.94 4.54
CA GLY A 202 -12.82 -5.22 3.33
C GLY A 202 -12.05 -5.64 2.08
N TYR A 203 -10.88 -6.22 2.23
CA TYR A 203 -9.96 -6.49 1.14
C TYR A 203 -9.58 -7.97 1.09
N TYR A 204 -9.56 -8.56 -0.11
CA TYR A 204 -9.19 -9.94 -0.36
C TYR A 204 -7.91 -10.01 -1.19
N TYR A 205 -6.81 -10.32 -0.51
CA TYR A 205 -5.49 -10.48 -1.13
C TYR A 205 -5.38 -11.85 -1.78
N PHE A 206 -5.25 -11.89 -3.10
CA PHE A 206 -5.16 -13.13 -3.86
C PHE A 206 -3.74 -13.68 -3.86
N PHE A 207 -3.58 -14.85 -3.25
CA PHE A 207 -2.28 -15.53 -3.25
C PHE A 207 -2.02 -16.23 -4.57
N ARG A 208 -0.95 -15.82 -5.26
CA ARG A 208 -0.43 -16.47 -6.46
C ARG A 208 0.96 -17.05 -6.21
N GLU A 209 1.24 -18.23 -6.81
CA GLU A 209 2.57 -18.85 -6.70
C GLU A 209 3.65 -18.01 -7.38
N ASP A 210 3.31 -17.32 -8.48
CA ASP A 210 4.18 -16.44 -9.27
C ASP A 210 4.25 -14.99 -8.80
N SER A 211 3.73 -14.69 -7.59
CA SER A 211 3.80 -13.37 -6.98
C SER A 211 5.23 -12.97 -6.66
N ILE A 212 5.55 -11.67 -6.80
CA ILE A 212 6.86 -11.07 -6.44
C ILE A 212 7.27 -11.42 -4.99
N ILE A 213 6.30 -11.60 -4.08
CA ILE A 213 6.55 -11.97 -2.68
C ILE A 213 7.18 -13.37 -2.58
N ASN A 214 6.86 -14.28 -3.50
CA ASN A 214 7.35 -15.67 -3.51
C ASN A 214 8.68 -15.84 -4.25
N GLU A 215 9.21 -14.78 -4.89
CA GLU A 215 10.53 -14.85 -5.52
C GLU A 215 11.63 -15.18 -4.52
N THR A 216 12.61 -15.97 -4.99
CA THR A 216 13.85 -16.19 -4.23
C THR A 216 14.49 -14.87 -3.85
N TYR A 217 15.06 -14.79 -2.64
CA TYR A 217 15.70 -13.58 -2.14
C TYR A 217 16.76 -13.07 -3.13
N ASN A 218 16.61 -11.83 -3.59
CA ASN A 218 17.47 -11.16 -4.54
C ASN A 218 17.85 -9.76 -4.05
N ILE A 219 18.76 -9.08 -4.77
CA ILE A 219 19.31 -7.78 -4.35
C ILE A 219 18.25 -6.69 -4.21
N ARG A 220 17.15 -6.74 -4.98
CA ARG A 220 16.04 -5.76 -4.93
C ARG A 220 15.31 -5.78 -3.58
N ARG A 221 15.39 -6.88 -2.81
CA ARG A 221 14.86 -6.93 -1.44
C ARG A 221 15.54 -5.95 -0.48
N LEU A 222 16.70 -5.38 -0.86
CA LEU A 222 17.35 -4.33 -0.08
C LEU A 222 16.63 -2.98 -0.15
N ASP A 223 15.67 -2.81 -1.05
CA ASP A 223 14.82 -1.62 -1.07
C ASP A 223 13.98 -1.52 0.21
N ALA A 224 13.47 -2.64 0.73
CA ALA A 224 12.77 -2.65 2.02
C ALA A 224 13.67 -2.21 3.19
N LEU A 225 14.94 -2.62 3.19
CA LEU A 225 15.90 -2.17 4.19
C LEU A 225 16.19 -0.67 4.06
N GLU A 226 16.30 -0.17 2.81
CA GLU A 226 16.47 1.25 2.53
C GLU A 226 15.25 2.06 2.99
N ALA A 227 14.03 1.61 2.69
CA ALA A 227 12.79 2.27 3.11
C ALA A 227 12.73 2.42 4.63
N ARG A 228 13.05 1.35 5.37
CA ARG A 228 13.08 1.37 6.84
C ARG A 228 14.17 2.28 7.40
N TYR A 229 15.32 2.36 6.74
CA TYR A 229 16.37 3.32 7.11
C TYR A 229 15.92 4.77 6.87
N GLN A 230 15.32 5.06 5.71
CA GLN A 230 14.76 6.39 5.40
C GLN A 230 13.65 6.75 6.38
N ARG A 231 12.73 5.82 6.70
CA ARG A 231 11.68 5.99 7.70
C ARG A 231 12.26 6.34 9.07
N MET A 232 13.28 5.61 9.53
CA MET A 232 13.94 5.90 10.80
C MET A 232 14.49 7.34 10.82
N LYS A 233 15.22 7.74 9.77
CA LYS A 233 15.74 9.12 9.64
C LYS A 233 14.63 10.17 9.62
N TYR A 234 13.56 9.92 8.88
CA TYR A 234 12.40 10.81 8.83
C TYR A 234 11.76 11.06 10.21
N LEU A 235 11.80 10.03 11.06
CA LEU A 235 11.20 10.02 12.39
C LEU A 235 12.12 10.55 13.51
N GLU A 236 13.32 11.08 13.22
CA GLU A 236 14.24 11.67 14.21
C GLU A 236 13.58 12.78 15.06
N LYS A 237 12.61 13.49 14.50
CA LYS A 237 11.82 14.52 15.20
C LYS A 237 10.86 13.97 16.28
N TYR A 238 10.67 12.64 16.35
CA TYR A 238 9.86 11.93 17.35
C TYR A 238 10.75 10.96 18.15
N PRO A 239 11.41 11.39 19.25
CA PRO A 239 12.47 10.62 19.89
C PRO A 239 12.09 9.21 20.34
N GLU A 240 10.89 9.02 20.91
CA GLU A 240 10.43 7.69 21.34
C GLU A 240 10.21 6.75 20.13
N ILE A 241 9.60 7.25 19.06
CA ILE A 241 9.33 6.47 17.85
C ILE A 241 10.64 6.18 17.12
N TYR A 242 11.55 7.15 17.06
CA TYR A 242 12.89 6.98 16.51
C TYR A 242 13.65 5.84 17.20
N GLY A 243 13.62 5.79 18.53
CA GLY A 243 14.24 4.70 19.28
C GLY A 243 13.67 3.32 18.94
N VAL A 244 12.34 3.22 18.71
CA VAL A 244 11.70 1.97 18.26
C VAL A 244 12.15 1.63 16.85
N ALA A 245 12.10 2.59 15.91
CA ALA A 245 12.51 2.41 14.52
C ALA A 245 13.98 1.98 14.39
N LYS A 246 14.87 2.57 15.19
CA LYS A 246 16.29 2.23 15.26
C LYS A 246 16.50 0.77 15.69
N ARG A 247 15.82 0.31 16.75
CA ARG A 247 15.90 -1.09 17.20
C ARG A 247 15.39 -2.06 16.12
N GLN A 248 14.26 -1.77 15.50
CA GLN A 248 13.74 -2.62 14.43
C GLN A 248 14.65 -2.66 13.22
N LEU A 249 15.27 -1.54 12.85
CA LEU A 249 16.21 -1.49 11.75
C LEU A 249 17.44 -2.39 11.98
N VAL A 250 17.93 -2.50 13.22
CA VAL A 250 19.00 -3.45 13.57
C VAL A 250 18.57 -4.89 13.29
N PHE A 251 17.37 -5.29 13.71
CA PHE A 251 16.85 -6.64 13.39
C PHE A 251 16.72 -6.87 11.89
N ASN A 252 16.24 -5.87 11.14
CA ASN A 252 16.15 -5.95 9.69
C ASN A 252 17.53 -6.06 9.02
N CYS A 253 18.54 -5.35 9.50
CA CYS A 253 19.92 -5.50 9.03
C CYS A 253 20.42 -6.94 9.23
N ILE A 254 20.18 -7.53 10.39
CA ILE A 254 20.55 -8.92 10.68
C ILE A 254 19.82 -9.88 9.75
N TYR A 255 18.50 -9.72 9.60
CA TYR A 255 17.67 -10.55 8.71
C TYR A 255 18.18 -10.52 7.26
N HIS A 256 18.33 -9.31 6.70
CA HIS A 256 18.81 -9.16 5.31
C HIS A 256 20.24 -9.67 5.12
N TYR A 257 21.10 -9.47 6.12
CA TYR A 257 22.47 -10.00 6.09
C TYR A 257 22.49 -11.54 6.04
N GLN A 258 21.73 -12.20 6.93
CA GLN A 258 21.62 -13.66 6.95
C GLN A 258 21.02 -14.23 5.65
N LYS A 259 19.92 -13.62 5.15
CA LYS A 259 19.31 -14.01 3.87
C LYS A 259 20.30 -13.82 2.71
N GLY A 260 20.99 -12.69 2.68
CA GLY A 260 21.94 -12.40 1.61
C GLY A 260 23.16 -13.32 1.62
N LEU A 261 23.67 -13.72 2.78
CA LEU A 261 24.74 -14.74 2.85
C LEU A 261 24.32 -16.08 2.24
N ARG A 262 23.03 -16.42 2.32
CA ARG A 262 22.47 -17.67 1.80
C ARG A 262 22.17 -17.62 0.31
N PHE A 263 21.74 -16.49 -0.23
CA PHE A 263 21.14 -16.40 -1.56
C PHE A 263 21.90 -15.49 -2.53
N LEU A 264 22.76 -14.58 -2.04
CA LEU A 264 23.50 -13.64 -2.89
C LEU A 264 24.97 -14.07 -3.03
N SER A 265 25.56 -13.68 -4.15
CA SER A 265 27.00 -13.91 -4.43
C SER A 265 27.61 -12.71 -5.17
N GLY A 266 28.91 -12.74 -5.40
CA GLY A 266 29.62 -11.75 -6.24
C GLY A 266 29.39 -10.29 -5.81
N SER A 267 28.99 -9.44 -6.75
CA SER A 267 28.73 -8.02 -6.58
C SER A 267 27.58 -7.74 -5.62
N ASP A 268 26.51 -8.54 -5.71
CA ASP A 268 25.29 -8.33 -4.91
C ASP A 268 25.55 -8.56 -3.42
N LEU A 269 26.32 -9.59 -3.08
CA LEU A 269 26.72 -9.83 -1.71
C LEU A 269 27.64 -8.72 -1.17
N LYS A 270 28.52 -8.16 -2.02
CA LYS A 270 29.35 -6.99 -1.65
C LYS A 270 28.49 -5.78 -1.39
N THR A 271 27.51 -5.52 -2.24
CA THR A 271 26.56 -4.40 -2.10
C THR A 271 25.77 -4.51 -0.80
N LEU A 272 25.20 -5.70 -0.49
CA LEU A 272 24.52 -5.95 0.78
C LEU A 272 25.41 -5.64 1.98
N LYS A 273 26.64 -6.22 2.01
CA LYS A 273 27.57 -6.02 3.12
C LYS A 273 27.93 -4.55 3.32
N SER A 274 28.15 -3.82 2.23
CA SER A 274 28.43 -2.39 2.25
C SER A 274 27.26 -1.59 2.82
N LYS A 275 26.04 -1.86 2.33
CA LYS A 275 24.80 -1.17 2.78
C LYS A 275 24.53 -1.42 4.26
N VAL A 276 24.55 -2.68 4.69
CA VAL A 276 24.34 -3.02 6.11
C VAL A 276 25.39 -2.40 7.00
N LYS A 277 26.67 -2.42 6.59
CA LYS A 277 27.77 -1.80 7.36
C LYS A 277 27.58 -0.28 7.46
N ALA A 278 27.15 0.39 6.40
CA ALA A 278 26.90 1.83 6.39
C ALA A 278 25.77 2.21 7.36
N ILE A 279 24.64 1.51 7.28
CA ILE A 279 23.49 1.68 8.18
C ILE A 279 23.92 1.46 9.63
N TYR A 280 24.61 0.34 9.90
CA TYR A 280 25.04 0.01 11.27
C TYR A 280 25.99 1.05 11.85
N LYS A 281 26.93 1.58 11.04
CA LYS A 281 27.84 2.64 11.47
C LYS A 281 27.07 3.91 11.83
N ASP A 282 26.10 4.30 11.04
CA ASP A 282 25.28 5.48 11.28
C ASP A 282 24.45 5.35 12.57
N ILE A 283 23.81 4.19 12.78
CA ILE A 283 23.05 3.90 14.01
C ILE A 283 23.95 3.89 15.27
N SER A 284 25.22 3.46 15.14
CA SER A 284 26.13 3.29 16.28
C SER A 284 26.82 4.58 16.73
N ILE A 285 26.78 5.64 15.89
CA ILE A 285 27.46 6.91 16.16
C ILE A 285 26.67 7.79 17.15
N ASP A 286 25.40 7.54 17.33
CA ASP A 286 24.59 8.19 18.39
C ASP A 286 25.09 7.70 19.77
N LYS A 287 26.19 8.30 20.25
CA LYS A 287 26.84 7.97 21.51
C LYS A 287 26.17 8.54 22.77
N ASN A 288 24.93 8.96 22.66
CA ASN A 288 24.19 9.59 23.78
C ASN A 288 22.96 8.77 24.24
N ASP A 289 22.94 7.47 24.04
CA ASP A 289 22.01 6.53 24.70
C ASP A 289 22.77 5.65 25.71
#